data_d2106cb71a755760948d87d864c4fdbb
#
_entry.id   d2106cb71a755760948d87d864c4fdbb
#
_cell.length_a   1.000
_cell.length_b   1.000
_cell.length_c   1.000
_cell.angle_alpha   90.00
_cell.angle_beta   90.00
_cell.angle_gamma   90.00
#
_symmetry.space_group_name_H-M   'P 1'
#
loop_
_entity.id
_entity.type
_entity.pdbx_description
1 polymer ?
#
loop_
_entity_poly.entity_id
_entity_poly.type
_entity_poly.pdbx_seq_one_letter_code
_entity_poly.pdbx_strand_id
1 'polypeptide(L)'
;MSIAKPGDWTRRRMLRTLGTALVPAFIPPGLRGALPPAKTAPPFSHFVDVAAKAGLTQTMFYGENTHNTYIIEVNGAGCAFFDYDNDGWMDIFMLGGRRLEGVPPGSSNRLYHNNRDGTFTDVTAKAGLLDVAGWACGVCVGDYNNDGFEDLFLTYYGQNRLYRNNGDGTFTDVTAKAGLLYPRTRFGSGCTFVDYNRDGLLDLFVSNYVEIDLANAPRPSLDVPNCNYDGVPTNCGPNGLVAPAHFLYRNNGDGTFTDVSKESGIASLRGYGFTAVGFDADEDGWQDIFVACDSTPSYLLLNNHDGTFREEALLRGVALSSDGHVLAGMGVGVGDYDLDGHLDILKTHFQNQATGLYHNNGKGEFEDVTASAGLASERRFISWGTGLVDFDNDGHPDILVVTGTVYPELEKLNPAKFPARSPRIVFRNQGNGTFLEMGAEVGAAIFEHHGSRGCAFGDFDNDGDLDVLIMNRNEPPSLLRNDAPAGNHWIKIRLEGVQSNRSAIGSRVLVRYGGKVQAQCVVSQSSFLSANDPRLHFGLGAASTADVEVYWPTGKMESYSHLAANQLITIRESQGIVKGRPFH
;
A
#
# COMPACT_ATOMS: atom_id res chain seq x y z
N MET A 1 33.77 45.11 -44.99
CA MET A 1 34.01 44.33 -43.76
C MET A 1 32.97 43.24 -43.67
N SER A 2 33.36 42.01 -44.00
CA SER A 2 32.47 40.84 -44.10
C SER A 2 32.47 40.12 -42.76
N ILE A 3 31.28 39.89 -42.21
CA ILE A 3 31.08 39.11 -40.98
C ILE A 3 30.91 37.64 -41.33
N ALA A 4 31.80 36.79 -40.85
CA ALA A 4 31.79 35.34 -41.05
C ALA A 4 30.70 34.68 -40.22
N LYS A 5 30.00 33.70 -40.80
CA LYS A 5 29.01 32.83 -40.14
C LYS A 5 29.69 31.79 -39.25
N PRO A 6 29.09 31.37 -38.09
CA PRO A 6 29.62 30.30 -37.26
C PRO A 6 29.39 28.94 -37.91
N GLY A 7 30.48 28.16 -38.02
CA GLY A 7 30.47 26.85 -38.63
C GLY A 7 30.05 25.73 -37.69
N ASP A 8 29.34 24.76 -38.24
CA ASP A 8 28.90 23.50 -37.65
C ASP A 8 30.03 22.71 -36.99
N TRP A 9 29.88 22.44 -35.69
CA TRP A 9 30.68 21.50 -34.93
C TRP A 9 29.94 20.18 -34.78
N THR A 10 30.26 19.19 -35.64
CA THR A 10 29.73 17.86 -35.51
C THR A 10 30.52 17.03 -34.49
N ARG A 11 29.80 16.22 -33.67
CA ARG A 11 30.35 15.31 -32.63
C ARG A 11 31.51 14.39 -33.05
N ARG A 12 31.76 14.24 -34.32
CA ARG A 12 32.85 13.40 -34.88
C ARG A 12 34.24 14.05 -34.85
N ARG A 13 34.35 15.36 -34.62
CA ARG A 13 35.65 16.05 -34.56
C ARG A 13 36.26 16.14 -33.17
N MET A 14 35.42 15.97 -32.10
CA MET A 14 35.87 16.02 -30.71
C MET A 14 36.60 14.74 -30.25
N LEU A 15 36.40 13.63 -30.92
CA LEU A 15 37.02 12.33 -30.59
C LEU A 15 38.37 12.05 -31.24
N ARG A 16 38.96 13.00 -32.03
CA ARG A 16 40.26 12.81 -32.69
C ARG A 16 41.40 13.56 -32.04
N THR A 17 41.17 14.35 -30.97
CA THR A 17 42.25 15.16 -30.36
C THR A 17 42.67 14.68 -28.94
N LEU A 18 42.19 13.51 -28.51
CA LEU A 18 42.59 12.85 -27.24
C LEU A 18 43.26 11.48 -27.51
N GLY A 19 44.09 11.44 -28.52
CA GLY A 19 44.93 10.30 -28.81
C GLY A 19 46.39 10.69 -28.72
N THR A 20 47.12 10.01 -27.83
CA THR A 20 48.58 9.99 -27.60
C THR A 20 49.10 10.76 -26.41
N ALA A 21 49.01 10.12 -25.25
CA ALA A 21 50.06 10.10 -24.23
C ALA A 21 49.84 8.91 -23.27
N LEU A 22 50.02 7.68 -23.76
CA LEU A 22 50.28 6.53 -22.89
C LEU A 22 51.74 6.56 -22.47
N VAL A 23 52.00 7.08 -21.29
CA VAL A 23 53.27 6.82 -20.56
C VAL A 23 53.06 5.48 -19.85
N PRO A 24 53.83 4.44 -20.13
CA PRO A 24 53.78 3.22 -19.34
C PRO A 24 54.37 3.49 -17.97
N ALA A 25 53.53 3.56 -16.95
CA ALA A 25 53.97 3.50 -15.56
C ALA A 25 54.52 2.10 -15.28
N PHE A 26 55.82 1.98 -15.10
CA PHE A 26 56.50 0.77 -14.65
C PHE A 26 56.10 0.55 -13.19
N ILE A 27 55.17 -0.41 -12.92
CA ILE A 27 54.87 -0.88 -11.57
C ILE A 27 55.85 -2.01 -11.26
N PRO A 28 56.69 -1.88 -10.22
CA PRO A 28 57.62 -2.96 -9.85
C PRO A 28 56.86 -4.24 -9.49
N PRO A 29 57.36 -5.43 -9.83
CA PRO A 29 56.76 -6.69 -9.42
C PRO A 29 57.01 -6.91 -7.92
N GLY A 30 56.04 -6.59 -7.07
CA GLY A 30 56.15 -6.77 -5.63
C GLY A 30 54.99 -6.17 -4.80
N LEU A 31 54.14 -5.33 -5.36
CA LEU A 31 53.00 -4.73 -4.68
C LEU A 31 51.63 -5.21 -5.28
N ARG A 32 51.46 -6.52 -5.40
CA ARG A 32 50.14 -7.09 -5.47
C ARG A 32 49.68 -7.39 -4.04
N GLY A 33 49.38 -6.37 -3.28
CA GLY A 33 48.48 -6.51 -2.15
C GLY A 33 47.19 -7.05 -2.72
N ALA A 34 46.77 -8.27 -2.33
CA ALA A 34 45.43 -8.75 -2.62
C ALA A 34 44.48 -7.65 -2.15
N LEU A 35 43.63 -7.15 -3.07
CA LEU A 35 42.48 -6.37 -2.66
C LEU A 35 41.77 -7.19 -1.58
N PRO A 36 41.41 -6.59 -0.44
CA PRO A 36 40.62 -7.32 0.54
C PRO A 36 39.40 -7.90 -0.21
N PRO A 37 39.00 -9.13 0.10
CA PRO A 37 37.81 -9.70 -0.51
C PRO A 37 36.70 -8.65 -0.37
N ALA A 38 36.02 -8.35 -1.45
CA ALA A 38 34.84 -7.50 -1.41
C ALA A 38 33.98 -8.05 -0.27
N LYS A 39 33.65 -7.21 0.72
CA LYS A 39 32.71 -7.62 1.76
C LYS A 39 31.47 -8.08 0.99
N THR A 40 31.15 -9.36 1.09
CA THR A 40 29.87 -9.87 0.61
C THR A 40 28.81 -9.03 1.30
N ALA A 41 27.90 -8.46 0.54
CA ALA A 41 26.75 -7.77 1.13
C ALA A 41 26.09 -8.74 2.13
N PRO A 42 25.58 -8.26 3.27
CA PRO A 42 24.87 -9.13 4.20
C PRO A 42 23.70 -9.82 3.46
N PRO A 43 23.37 -11.06 3.83
CA PRO A 43 22.28 -11.77 3.20
C PRO A 43 20.99 -10.96 3.33
N PHE A 44 20.10 -11.08 2.35
CA PHE A 44 18.79 -10.47 2.33
C PHE A 44 17.72 -11.56 2.21
N SER A 45 16.47 -11.23 2.44
CA SER A 45 15.31 -12.10 2.36
C SER A 45 15.16 -12.81 1.02
N HIS A 46 14.57 -14.00 1.05
CA HIS A 46 14.30 -14.82 -0.12
C HIS A 46 12.83 -15.21 -0.18
N PHE A 47 12.15 -14.82 -1.26
CA PHE A 47 10.71 -15.01 -1.44
C PHE A 47 10.38 -16.26 -2.25
N VAL A 48 9.41 -17.03 -1.75
CA VAL A 48 8.87 -18.23 -2.41
C VAL A 48 7.37 -18.12 -2.54
N ASP A 49 6.82 -18.24 -3.75
CA ASP A 49 5.36 -18.27 -3.94
C ASP A 49 4.80 -19.63 -3.48
N VAL A 50 4.04 -19.60 -2.41
CA VAL A 50 3.41 -20.77 -1.81
C VAL A 50 1.89 -20.83 -2.04
N ALA A 51 1.29 -19.88 -2.76
CA ALA A 51 -0.16 -19.74 -2.91
C ALA A 51 -0.85 -21.04 -3.34
N ALA A 52 -0.36 -21.70 -4.38
CA ALA A 52 -0.95 -22.94 -4.89
C ALA A 52 -0.87 -24.07 -3.84
N LYS A 53 0.25 -24.21 -3.11
CA LYS A 53 0.43 -25.18 -2.04
C LYS A 53 -0.42 -24.84 -0.83
N ALA A 54 -0.60 -23.56 -0.55
CA ALA A 54 -1.45 -23.04 0.52
C ALA A 54 -2.96 -23.16 0.24
N GLY A 55 -3.37 -23.59 -0.98
CA GLY A 55 -4.78 -23.75 -1.35
C GLY A 55 -5.42 -22.50 -1.97
N LEU A 56 -4.65 -21.43 -2.21
CA LEU A 56 -5.12 -20.18 -2.81
C LEU A 56 -5.09 -20.27 -4.35
N THR A 57 -6.02 -21.01 -4.93
CA THR A 57 -6.04 -21.32 -6.37
C THR A 57 -7.15 -20.61 -7.13
N GLN A 58 -8.00 -19.85 -6.44
CA GLN A 58 -9.13 -19.18 -7.06
C GLN A 58 -8.67 -17.97 -7.88
N THR A 59 -9.04 -17.95 -9.17
CA THR A 59 -8.79 -16.81 -10.05
C THR A 59 -9.65 -15.60 -9.65
N MET A 60 -9.04 -14.43 -9.57
CA MET A 60 -9.71 -13.17 -9.34
C MET A 60 -9.95 -12.44 -10.66
N PHE A 61 -11.21 -12.34 -11.08
CA PHE A 61 -11.56 -11.83 -12.41
C PHE A 61 -11.75 -10.32 -12.41
N TYR A 62 -11.07 -9.64 -13.37
CA TYR A 62 -11.25 -8.20 -13.66
C TYR A 62 -11.08 -7.96 -15.16
N GLY A 63 -12.17 -7.61 -15.86
CA GLY A 63 -12.15 -7.34 -17.30
C GLY A 63 -11.52 -8.47 -18.11
N GLU A 64 -10.93 -8.12 -19.25
CA GLU A 64 -10.33 -9.08 -20.17
C GLU A 64 -8.80 -8.95 -20.20
N ASN A 65 -8.12 -10.04 -20.59
CA ASN A 65 -6.65 -10.07 -20.65
C ASN A 65 -6.06 -9.38 -21.88
N THR A 66 -6.87 -9.12 -22.92
CA THR A 66 -6.37 -8.67 -24.24
C THR A 66 -6.82 -7.27 -24.61
N HIS A 67 -7.94 -6.81 -24.07
CA HIS A 67 -8.44 -5.44 -24.26
C HIS A 67 -9.50 -5.15 -23.19
N ASN A 68 -9.70 -3.87 -22.88
CA ASN A 68 -10.71 -3.43 -21.96
C ASN A 68 -11.41 -2.19 -22.50
N THR A 69 -12.71 -2.10 -22.28
CA THR A 69 -13.53 -1.00 -22.79
C THR A 69 -13.56 0.17 -21.83
N TYR A 70 -13.61 -0.12 -20.53
CA TYR A 70 -13.78 0.89 -19.50
C TYR A 70 -12.71 0.77 -18.40
N ILE A 71 -12.42 1.88 -17.76
CA ILE A 71 -11.41 1.96 -16.69
C ILE A 71 -11.73 1.07 -15.48
N ILE A 72 -13.00 0.74 -15.23
CA ILE A 72 -13.40 -0.18 -14.15
C ILE A 72 -12.85 -1.60 -14.33
N GLU A 73 -12.51 -1.99 -15.55
CA GLU A 73 -12.03 -3.34 -15.89
C GLU A 73 -10.53 -3.52 -15.61
N VAL A 74 -9.80 -2.42 -15.35
CA VAL A 74 -8.34 -2.47 -15.29
C VAL A 74 -7.75 -2.16 -13.92
N ASN A 75 -8.52 -1.56 -13.02
CA ASN A 75 -8.00 -1.16 -11.71
C ASN A 75 -7.74 -2.35 -10.77
N GLY A 76 -8.49 -3.45 -10.92
CA GLY A 76 -8.36 -4.60 -10.03
C GLY A 76 -8.82 -4.26 -8.61
N ALA A 77 -8.32 -4.97 -7.62
CA ALA A 77 -8.74 -4.83 -6.24
C ALA A 77 -7.63 -5.07 -5.24
N GLY A 78 -7.94 -4.71 -3.99
CA GLY A 78 -7.16 -4.99 -2.81
C GLY A 78 -7.42 -6.37 -2.19
N CYS A 79 -6.70 -6.64 -1.11
CA CYS A 79 -6.82 -7.82 -0.26
C CYS A 79 -6.52 -7.43 1.20
N ALA A 80 -6.74 -8.36 2.12
CA ALA A 80 -6.46 -8.10 3.53
C ALA A 80 -5.87 -9.34 4.22
N PHE A 81 -4.98 -9.08 5.18
CA PHE A 81 -4.67 -9.97 6.29
C PHE A 81 -5.41 -9.47 7.52
N PHE A 82 -6.14 -10.34 8.21
CA PHE A 82 -6.80 -10.03 9.48
C PHE A 82 -7.19 -11.31 10.21
N ASP A 83 -7.37 -11.23 11.51
CA ASP A 83 -7.73 -12.36 12.37
C ASP A 83 -9.25 -12.29 12.64
N TYR A 84 -10.08 -12.87 11.72
CA TYR A 84 -11.53 -12.69 11.78
C TYR A 84 -12.20 -13.46 12.91
N ASP A 85 -11.58 -14.52 13.42
CA ASP A 85 -12.15 -15.35 14.50
C ASP A 85 -11.37 -15.23 15.83
N ASN A 86 -10.41 -14.29 15.90
CA ASN A 86 -9.59 -14.01 17.08
C ASN A 86 -8.78 -15.22 17.57
N ASP A 87 -8.31 -16.07 16.66
CA ASP A 87 -7.52 -17.25 16.99
C ASP A 87 -6.00 -16.98 17.08
N GLY A 88 -5.55 -15.80 16.65
CA GLY A 88 -4.17 -15.32 16.68
C GLY A 88 -3.38 -15.64 15.41
N TRP A 89 -4.04 -16.12 14.35
CA TRP A 89 -3.45 -16.36 13.03
C TRP A 89 -4.10 -15.44 12.00
N MET A 90 -3.29 -14.95 11.06
CA MET A 90 -3.82 -14.08 10.03
C MET A 90 -4.53 -14.90 8.95
N ASP A 91 -5.80 -14.59 8.78
CA ASP A 91 -6.65 -15.06 7.70
C ASP A 91 -6.51 -14.16 6.48
N ILE A 92 -7.05 -14.61 5.34
CA ILE A 92 -6.94 -13.89 4.09
C ILE A 92 -8.33 -13.50 3.57
N PHE A 93 -8.51 -12.22 3.25
CA PHE A 93 -9.66 -11.75 2.49
C PHE A 93 -9.22 -11.21 1.13
N MET A 94 -9.88 -11.68 0.06
CA MET A 94 -9.60 -11.25 -1.31
C MET A 94 -10.86 -10.69 -1.95
N LEU A 95 -10.72 -9.54 -2.61
CA LEU A 95 -11.81 -8.90 -3.32
C LEU A 95 -11.95 -9.47 -4.74
N GLY A 96 -13.20 -9.81 -5.10
CA GLY A 96 -13.56 -10.34 -6.40
C GLY A 96 -14.12 -9.31 -7.34
N GLY A 97 -13.82 -9.45 -8.62
CA GLY A 97 -14.38 -8.64 -9.69
C GLY A 97 -15.22 -9.48 -10.66
N ARG A 98 -15.42 -8.93 -11.86
CA ARG A 98 -16.19 -9.58 -12.93
C ARG A 98 -15.68 -9.17 -14.30
N ARG A 99 -16.28 -9.70 -15.35
CA ARG A 99 -16.15 -9.20 -16.71
C ARG A 99 -17.33 -8.31 -17.08
N LEU A 100 -17.15 -7.49 -18.10
CA LEU A 100 -18.21 -6.64 -18.63
C LEU A 100 -19.37 -7.48 -19.18
N GLU A 101 -19.03 -8.54 -19.92
CA GLU A 101 -19.98 -9.47 -20.52
C GLU A 101 -20.16 -10.73 -19.66
N GLY A 102 -20.76 -10.57 -18.48
CA GLY A 102 -21.09 -11.69 -17.62
C GLY A 102 -20.24 -11.84 -16.37
N VAL A 103 -20.60 -12.85 -15.59
CA VAL A 103 -19.97 -13.18 -14.32
C VAL A 103 -19.31 -14.55 -14.44
N PRO A 104 -17.99 -14.65 -14.50
CA PRO A 104 -17.33 -15.95 -14.54
C PRO A 104 -17.68 -16.78 -13.27
N PRO A 105 -17.80 -18.10 -13.38
CA PRO A 105 -17.98 -18.95 -12.20
C PRO A 105 -16.88 -18.70 -11.16
N GLY A 106 -17.28 -18.56 -9.90
CA GLY A 106 -16.35 -18.28 -8.82
C GLY A 106 -15.97 -16.81 -8.61
N SER A 107 -16.50 -15.90 -9.46
CA SER A 107 -16.32 -14.45 -9.27
C SER A 107 -17.09 -13.96 -8.05
N SER A 108 -16.45 -13.92 -6.90
CA SER A 108 -16.94 -13.30 -5.66
C SER A 108 -15.74 -12.99 -4.77
N ASN A 109 -15.97 -12.20 -3.74
CA ASN A 109 -14.99 -12.06 -2.66
C ASN A 109 -14.70 -13.43 -2.05
N ARG A 110 -13.54 -13.59 -1.41
CA ARG A 110 -13.14 -14.82 -0.75
C ARG A 110 -12.60 -14.55 0.63
N LEU A 111 -13.06 -15.35 1.61
CA LEU A 111 -12.49 -15.45 2.94
C LEU A 111 -11.85 -16.83 3.09
N TYR A 112 -10.59 -16.85 3.46
CA TYR A 112 -9.81 -18.05 3.70
C TYR A 112 -9.35 -18.09 5.16
N HIS A 113 -9.77 -19.14 5.87
CA HIS A 113 -9.32 -19.41 7.23
C HIS A 113 -7.94 -20.06 7.24
N ASN A 114 -7.04 -19.58 8.08
CA ASN A 114 -5.69 -20.10 8.25
C ASN A 114 -5.72 -21.40 9.07
N ASN A 115 -5.27 -22.52 8.48
CA ASN A 115 -5.26 -23.83 9.13
C ASN A 115 -4.07 -24.03 10.09
N ARG A 116 -3.18 -23.02 10.24
CA ARG A 116 -1.99 -23.05 11.11
C ARG A 116 -0.90 -24.07 10.70
N ASP A 117 -0.95 -24.52 9.47
CA ASP A 117 0.00 -25.47 8.88
C ASP A 117 0.56 -24.99 7.53
N GLY A 118 0.43 -23.69 7.26
CA GLY A 118 0.81 -23.04 6.01
C GLY A 118 -0.22 -23.24 4.89
N THR A 119 -1.42 -23.74 5.21
CA THR A 119 -2.54 -23.88 4.26
C THR A 119 -3.77 -23.09 4.70
N PHE A 120 -4.68 -22.86 3.76
CA PHE A 120 -5.91 -22.12 4.00
C PHE A 120 -7.14 -22.87 3.50
N THR A 121 -8.26 -22.68 4.19
CA THR A 121 -9.57 -23.25 3.81
C THR A 121 -10.52 -22.12 3.38
N ASP A 122 -11.11 -22.22 2.19
CA ASP A 122 -12.18 -21.30 1.75
C ASP A 122 -13.41 -21.46 2.62
N VAL A 123 -13.72 -20.47 3.43
CA VAL A 123 -14.86 -20.41 4.34
C VAL A 123 -15.93 -19.40 3.90
N THR A 124 -15.80 -18.81 2.71
CA THR A 124 -16.62 -17.70 2.21
C THR A 124 -18.11 -17.97 2.32
N ALA A 125 -18.55 -19.16 1.88
CA ALA A 125 -19.97 -19.53 1.93
C ALA A 125 -20.48 -19.70 3.37
N LYS A 126 -19.67 -20.33 4.23
CA LYS A 126 -19.96 -20.53 5.65
C LYS A 126 -20.02 -19.19 6.39
N ALA A 127 -19.12 -18.28 6.05
CA ALA A 127 -19.05 -16.95 6.64
C ALA A 127 -20.18 -15.99 6.17
N GLY A 128 -21.03 -16.40 5.20
CA GLY A 128 -22.09 -15.54 4.68
C GLY A 128 -21.60 -14.44 3.72
N LEU A 129 -20.34 -14.55 3.23
CA LEU A 129 -19.70 -13.57 2.36
C LEU A 129 -19.74 -13.96 0.87
N LEU A 130 -20.40 -15.07 0.54
CA LEU A 130 -20.63 -15.49 -0.86
C LEU A 130 -21.69 -14.58 -1.48
N ASP A 131 -21.28 -13.39 -1.80
CA ASP A 131 -22.16 -12.35 -2.31
C ASP A 131 -21.94 -12.11 -3.80
N VAL A 132 -22.77 -11.24 -4.32
CA VAL A 132 -22.86 -10.84 -5.71
C VAL A 132 -21.49 -10.47 -6.27
N ALA A 133 -21.12 -11.10 -7.37
CA ALA A 133 -19.97 -10.67 -8.16
C ALA A 133 -20.17 -9.24 -8.65
N GLY A 134 -19.53 -8.29 -7.99
CA GLY A 134 -19.48 -6.88 -8.30
C GLY A 134 -18.13 -6.49 -8.85
N TRP A 135 -17.92 -5.20 -9.07
CA TRP A 135 -16.59 -4.61 -9.27
C TRP A 135 -16.07 -4.12 -7.92
N ALA A 136 -15.65 -5.05 -7.07
CA ALA A 136 -15.07 -4.68 -5.78
C ALA A 136 -13.70 -4.02 -5.99
N CYS A 137 -13.34 -3.06 -5.15
CA CYS A 137 -12.12 -2.25 -5.31
C CYS A 137 -11.23 -2.31 -4.07
N GLY A 138 -11.68 -1.71 -2.98
CA GLY A 138 -10.90 -1.57 -1.75
C GLY A 138 -11.55 -2.25 -0.56
N VAL A 139 -10.71 -2.56 0.42
CA VAL A 139 -11.11 -3.07 1.73
C VAL A 139 -10.41 -2.25 2.81
N CYS A 140 -11.14 -1.91 3.87
CA CYS A 140 -10.57 -1.54 5.15
C CYS A 140 -11.13 -2.43 6.26
N VAL A 141 -10.30 -2.68 7.26
CA VAL A 141 -10.57 -3.59 8.37
C VAL A 141 -10.58 -2.78 9.67
N GLY A 142 -11.51 -3.05 10.57
CA GLY A 142 -11.57 -2.43 11.89
C GLY A 142 -12.87 -2.76 12.62
N ASP A 143 -12.81 -2.82 13.92
CA ASP A 143 -13.95 -3.05 14.81
C ASP A 143 -14.74 -1.73 15.01
N TYR A 144 -15.67 -1.45 14.06
CA TYR A 144 -16.41 -0.18 14.06
C TYR A 144 -17.43 -0.07 15.19
N ASN A 145 -17.83 -1.19 15.79
CA ASN A 145 -18.83 -1.24 16.86
C ASN A 145 -18.24 -1.54 18.23
N ASN A 146 -16.91 -1.67 18.33
CA ASN A 146 -16.15 -1.95 19.56
C ASN A 146 -16.56 -3.26 20.27
N ASP A 147 -17.03 -4.30 19.53
CA ASP A 147 -17.44 -5.58 20.11
C ASP A 147 -16.30 -6.61 20.26
N GLY A 148 -15.09 -6.28 19.77
CA GLY A 148 -13.89 -7.08 19.85
C GLY A 148 -13.63 -7.98 18.64
N PHE A 149 -14.43 -7.86 17.58
CA PHE A 149 -14.23 -8.57 16.31
C PHE A 149 -14.07 -7.57 15.17
N GLU A 150 -13.11 -7.82 14.30
CA GLU A 150 -12.85 -6.93 13.18
C GLU A 150 -13.89 -7.08 12.08
N ASP A 151 -14.42 -5.95 11.64
CA ASP A 151 -15.43 -5.81 10.60
C ASP A 151 -14.78 -5.44 9.25
N LEU A 152 -15.54 -5.55 8.16
CA LEU A 152 -15.07 -5.25 6.82
C LEU A 152 -15.92 -4.15 6.18
N PHE A 153 -15.27 -3.09 5.69
CA PHE A 153 -15.92 -2.18 4.75
C PHE A 153 -15.29 -2.33 3.36
N LEU A 154 -16.15 -2.58 2.37
CA LEU A 154 -15.74 -2.86 0.99
C LEU A 154 -16.28 -1.80 0.05
N THR A 155 -15.41 -1.29 -0.82
CA THR A 155 -15.80 -0.34 -1.87
C THR A 155 -16.03 -1.04 -3.21
N TYR A 156 -16.96 -0.50 -4.00
CA TYR A 156 -17.36 -1.04 -5.30
C TYR A 156 -17.59 0.07 -6.34
N TYR A 157 -17.44 -0.29 -7.60
CA TYR A 157 -18.25 0.38 -8.61
C TYR A 157 -19.68 -0.15 -8.48
N GLY A 158 -20.54 0.67 -7.88
CA GLY A 158 -21.87 0.28 -7.45
C GLY A 158 -22.16 0.71 -6.01
N GLN A 159 -22.70 -0.16 -5.20
CA GLN A 159 -22.99 0.05 -3.79
C GLN A 159 -21.86 -0.52 -2.93
N ASN A 160 -21.27 0.31 -2.08
CA ASN A 160 -20.33 -0.15 -1.05
C ASN A 160 -21.03 -1.02 0.00
N ARG A 161 -20.27 -1.82 0.76
CA ARG A 161 -20.80 -2.77 1.74
C ARG A 161 -20.07 -2.64 3.08
N LEU A 162 -20.85 -2.65 4.16
CA LEU A 162 -20.35 -2.83 5.52
C LEU A 162 -20.80 -4.19 6.02
N TYR A 163 -19.85 -5.07 6.32
CA TYR A 163 -20.09 -6.39 6.89
C TYR A 163 -19.67 -6.38 8.34
N ARG A 164 -20.65 -6.59 9.24
CA ARG A 164 -20.39 -6.79 10.66
C ARG A 164 -19.99 -8.24 10.90
N ASN A 165 -18.89 -8.44 11.58
CA ASN A 165 -18.50 -9.73 12.13
C ASN A 165 -19.41 -10.09 13.32
N ASN A 166 -19.98 -11.30 13.33
CA ASN A 166 -20.90 -11.74 14.37
C ASN A 166 -20.19 -12.43 15.56
N GLY A 167 -18.85 -12.61 15.49
CA GLY A 167 -18.05 -13.28 16.51
C GLY A 167 -18.21 -14.81 16.55
N ASP A 168 -18.91 -15.38 15.59
CA ASP A 168 -19.15 -16.83 15.46
C ASP A 168 -18.59 -17.42 14.15
N GLY A 169 -17.73 -16.65 13.47
CA GLY A 169 -17.14 -16.99 12.19
C GLY A 169 -18.03 -16.63 10.99
N THR A 170 -19.11 -15.86 11.21
CA THR A 170 -20.01 -15.38 10.15
C THR A 170 -20.07 -13.85 10.12
N PHE A 171 -20.51 -13.32 8.98
CA PHE A 171 -20.67 -11.88 8.76
C PHE A 171 -22.10 -11.55 8.35
N THR A 172 -22.56 -10.35 8.70
CA THR A 172 -23.88 -9.82 8.31
C THR A 172 -23.69 -8.52 7.53
N ASP A 173 -24.24 -8.43 6.32
CA ASP A 173 -24.33 -7.15 5.60
C ASP A 173 -25.27 -6.20 6.35
N VAL A 174 -24.72 -5.16 6.93
CA VAL A 174 -25.43 -4.13 7.71
C VAL A 174 -25.52 -2.79 6.97
N THR A 175 -25.10 -2.71 5.72
CA THR A 175 -25.00 -1.47 4.93
C THR A 175 -26.26 -0.61 4.99
N ALA A 176 -27.43 -1.23 4.75
CA ALA A 176 -28.71 -0.53 4.79
C ALA A 176 -29.06 -0.04 6.20
N LYS A 177 -28.86 -0.90 7.21
CA LYS A 177 -29.11 -0.58 8.62
C LYS A 177 -28.18 0.52 9.12
N ALA A 178 -26.94 0.50 8.68
CA ALA A 178 -25.92 1.48 9.02
C ALA A 178 -26.13 2.86 8.36
N GLY A 179 -27.11 3.01 7.45
CA GLY A 179 -27.36 4.28 6.77
C GLY A 179 -26.38 4.60 5.64
N LEU A 180 -25.64 3.60 5.14
CA LEU A 180 -24.58 3.78 4.13
C LEU A 180 -25.04 3.56 2.68
N LEU A 181 -26.36 3.36 2.45
CA LEU A 181 -26.92 3.28 1.10
C LEU A 181 -26.95 4.66 0.43
N TYR A 182 -26.68 4.69 -0.86
CA TYR A 182 -26.79 5.90 -1.67
C TYR A 182 -27.52 5.64 -2.99
N PRO A 183 -28.21 6.67 -3.54
CA PRO A 183 -29.17 6.45 -4.63
C PRO A 183 -28.55 6.37 -6.02
N ARG A 184 -27.25 6.61 -6.17
CA ARG A 184 -26.55 6.67 -7.48
C ARG A 184 -25.43 5.65 -7.50
N THR A 185 -25.11 5.10 -8.67
CA THR A 185 -23.87 4.36 -8.89
C THR A 185 -22.69 5.28 -8.61
N ARG A 186 -21.75 4.83 -7.80
CA ARG A 186 -20.48 5.48 -7.49
C ARG A 186 -19.35 4.52 -7.82
N PHE A 187 -18.17 5.06 -8.00
CA PHE A 187 -16.96 4.26 -8.07
C PHE A 187 -16.15 4.51 -6.78
N GLY A 188 -16.57 3.84 -5.70
CA GLY A 188 -15.79 3.79 -4.46
C GLY A 188 -14.47 3.09 -4.71
N SER A 189 -13.39 3.73 -4.27
CA SER A 189 -12.01 3.24 -4.42
C SER A 189 -11.38 2.97 -3.07
N GLY A 190 -10.59 3.91 -2.52
CA GLY A 190 -10.05 3.80 -1.17
C GLY A 190 -11.10 4.02 -0.09
N CYS A 191 -10.86 3.43 1.08
CA CYS A 191 -11.63 3.66 2.29
C CYS A 191 -10.70 3.53 3.49
N THR A 192 -10.97 4.26 4.55
CA THR A 192 -10.23 4.09 5.79
C THR A 192 -11.14 4.35 6.98
N PHE A 193 -11.07 3.49 7.98
CA PHE A 193 -11.58 3.82 9.30
C PHE A 193 -10.62 4.80 9.98
N VAL A 194 -11.19 5.76 10.68
CA VAL A 194 -10.46 6.84 11.35
C VAL A 194 -11.29 7.35 12.52
N ASP A 195 -10.70 7.56 13.68
CA ASP A 195 -11.34 8.25 14.80
C ASP A 195 -10.97 9.74 14.73
N TYR A 196 -11.62 10.48 13.81
CA TYR A 196 -11.23 11.87 13.53
C TYR A 196 -11.65 12.86 14.59
N ASN A 197 -12.62 12.50 15.44
CA ASN A 197 -13.18 13.36 16.48
C ASN A 197 -12.77 12.95 17.90
N ARG A 198 -11.96 11.90 18.05
CA ARG A 198 -11.44 11.33 19.30
C ARG A 198 -12.53 10.89 20.28
N ASP A 199 -13.65 10.38 19.78
CA ASP A 199 -14.72 9.86 20.63
C ASP A 199 -14.60 8.35 20.94
N GLY A 200 -13.57 7.69 20.40
CA GLY A 200 -13.28 6.27 20.58
C GLY A 200 -14.08 5.35 19.65
N LEU A 201 -14.77 5.92 18.66
CA LEU A 201 -15.51 5.19 17.65
C LEU A 201 -14.80 5.35 16.29
N LEU A 202 -14.84 4.31 15.49
CA LEU A 202 -14.28 4.36 14.14
C LEU A 202 -15.28 5.01 13.18
N ASP A 203 -14.95 6.20 12.71
CA ASP A 203 -15.60 6.88 11.59
C ASP A 203 -15.09 6.31 10.27
N LEU A 204 -15.73 6.66 9.16
CA LEU A 204 -15.41 6.08 7.85
C LEU A 204 -15.20 7.16 6.79
N PHE A 205 -13.99 7.23 6.24
CA PHE A 205 -13.71 8.00 5.04
C PHE A 205 -13.77 7.09 3.79
N VAL A 206 -14.35 7.60 2.69
CA VAL A 206 -14.43 6.91 1.40
C VAL A 206 -13.99 7.85 0.28
N SER A 207 -12.91 7.47 -0.42
CA SER A 207 -12.56 8.12 -1.66
C SER A 207 -13.35 7.54 -2.83
N ASN A 208 -13.55 8.33 -3.88
CA ASN A 208 -14.16 7.91 -5.13
C ASN A 208 -13.23 8.21 -6.30
N TYR A 209 -13.26 7.37 -7.32
CA TYR A 209 -12.30 7.47 -8.42
C TYR A 209 -12.82 8.35 -9.56
N VAL A 210 -13.83 7.90 -10.30
CA VAL A 210 -14.45 8.65 -11.41
C VAL A 210 -15.96 8.51 -11.36
N GLU A 211 -16.69 9.54 -11.82
CA GLU A 211 -18.10 9.39 -12.15
C GLU A 211 -18.20 8.85 -13.58
N ILE A 212 -18.71 7.63 -13.71
CA ILE A 212 -18.87 6.95 -15.00
C ILE A 212 -20.23 6.24 -15.06
N ASP A 213 -20.98 6.54 -16.09
CA ASP A 213 -22.18 5.78 -16.49
C ASP A 213 -21.83 4.93 -17.71
N LEU A 214 -21.79 3.63 -17.55
CA LEU A 214 -21.36 2.69 -18.61
C LEU A 214 -22.25 2.74 -19.86
N ALA A 215 -23.51 3.19 -19.73
CA ALA A 215 -24.40 3.34 -20.88
C ALA A 215 -23.96 4.48 -21.81
N ASN A 216 -23.35 5.54 -21.25
CA ASN A 216 -22.97 6.76 -21.95
C ASN A 216 -21.45 7.02 -21.91
N ALA A 217 -20.67 6.14 -21.31
CA ALA A 217 -19.23 6.32 -21.15
C ALA A 217 -18.50 6.29 -22.50
N PRO A 218 -17.43 7.10 -22.65
CA PRO A 218 -16.61 7.06 -23.87
C PRO A 218 -15.92 5.71 -23.98
N ARG A 219 -15.75 5.26 -25.24
CA ARG A 219 -15.11 3.99 -25.59
C ARG A 219 -13.75 4.22 -26.24
N PRO A 220 -12.89 3.18 -26.29
CA PRO A 220 -11.62 3.25 -27.00
C PRO A 220 -11.75 3.84 -28.39
N SER A 221 -11.01 4.91 -28.69
CA SER A 221 -11.08 5.63 -29.95
C SER A 221 -9.83 6.51 -30.14
N LEU A 222 -9.36 6.63 -31.38
CA LEU A 222 -8.31 7.60 -31.71
C LEU A 222 -8.81 9.05 -31.73
N ASP A 223 -10.11 9.25 -31.90
CA ASP A 223 -10.72 10.58 -32.03
C ASP A 223 -11.09 11.20 -30.67
N VAL A 224 -11.13 10.39 -29.61
CA VAL A 224 -11.47 10.84 -28.25
C VAL A 224 -10.20 11.00 -27.42
N PRO A 225 -9.90 12.20 -26.90
CA PRO A 225 -8.77 12.39 -25.99
C PRO A 225 -8.83 11.44 -24.80
N ASN A 226 -7.66 10.95 -24.36
CA ASN A 226 -7.50 10.00 -23.24
C ASN A 226 -8.18 8.62 -23.43
N CYS A 227 -8.68 8.30 -24.64
CA CYS A 227 -9.21 6.98 -25.00
C CYS A 227 -8.29 6.25 -25.99
N ASN A 228 -7.06 6.69 -26.07
CA ASN A 228 -5.96 6.02 -26.79
C ASN A 228 -4.64 6.26 -26.06
N TYR A 229 -3.70 5.35 -26.26
CA TYR A 229 -2.35 5.48 -25.73
C TYR A 229 -1.36 5.03 -26.81
N ASP A 230 -0.33 5.83 -27.07
CA ASP A 230 0.70 5.58 -28.11
C ASP A 230 0.09 5.25 -29.51
N GLY A 231 -1.06 5.88 -29.85
CA GLY A 231 -1.74 5.67 -31.13
C GLY A 231 -2.60 4.40 -31.24
N VAL A 232 -2.86 3.73 -30.12
CA VAL A 232 -3.75 2.56 -30.03
C VAL A 232 -5.00 2.94 -29.23
N PRO A 233 -6.23 2.65 -29.72
CA PRO A 233 -7.43 2.80 -28.92
C PRO A 233 -7.36 1.93 -27.65
N THR A 234 -7.54 2.58 -26.49
CA THR A 234 -7.50 1.95 -25.15
C THR A 234 -8.69 2.42 -24.33
N ASN A 235 -8.97 1.77 -23.19
CA ASN A 235 -9.92 2.32 -22.24
C ASN A 235 -9.54 3.76 -21.87
N CYS A 236 -10.55 4.61 -21.69
CA CYS A 236 -10.32 6.03 -21.41
C CYS A 236 -9.74 6.18 -20.00
N GLY A 237 -8.64 6.94 -19.86
CA GLY A 237 -8.08 7.32 -18.56
C GLY A 237 -9.00 8.28 -17.79
N PRO A 238 -8.67 8.64 -16.52
CA PRO A 238 -9.56 9.47 -15.70
C PRO A 238 -9.69 10.88 -16.26
N ASN A 239 -8.65 11.42 -16.88
CA ASN A 239 -8.68 12.75 -17.49
C ASN A 239 -9.78 12.85 -18.56
N GLY A 240 -10.69 13.83 -18.35
CA GLY A 240 -11.86 14.01 -19.21
C GLY A 240 -13.14 13.34 -18.69
N LEU A 241 -13.04 12.49 -17.66
CA LEU A 241 -14.17 12.04 -16.86
C LEU A 241 -14.44 13.00 -15.71
N VAL A 242 -15.63 12.94 -15.13
CA VAL A 242 -15.98 13.81 -13.99
C VAL A 242 -15.30 13.30 -12.73
N ALA A 243 -14.57 14.19 -12.07
CA ALA A 243 -13.98 13.91 -10.76
C ALA A 243 -15.06 13.99 -9.66
N PRO A 244 -15.29 12.92 -8.90
CA PRO A 244 -16.35 12.85 -7.89
C PRO A 244 -15.98 13.58 -6.59
N ALA A 245 -16.98 13.72 -5.70
CA ALA A 245 -16.75 14.05 -4.29
C ALA A 245 -16.29 12.82 -3.51
N HIS A 246 -15.59 13.07 -2.41
CA HIS A 246 -15.28 12.08 -1.38
C HIS A 246 -16.26 12.18 -0.22
N PHE A 247 -16.30 11.18 0.66
CA PHE A 247 -17.28 11.11 1.74
C PHE A 247 -16.62 10.84 3.09
N LEU A 248 -17.16 11.47 4.13
CA LEU A 248 -16.87 11.17 5.53
C LEU A 248 -18.18 10.86 6.25
N TYR A 249 -18.21 9.72 6.92
CA TYR A 249 -19.35 9.25 7.69
C TYR A 249 -18.94 9.17 9.17
N ARG A 250 -19.63 9.92 10.03
CA ARG A 250 -19.45 9.86 11.47
C ARG A 250 -20.19 8.67 12.04
N ASN A 251 -19.55 7.89 12.86
CA ASN A 251 -20.15 6.79 13.63
C ASN A 251 -21.00 7.36 14.77
N ASN A 252 -22.23 6.90 14.91
CA ASN A 252 -23.15 7.36 15.96
C ASN A 252 -23.08 6.51 17.26
N GLY A 253 -22.26 5.44 17.29
CA GLY A 253 -22.11 4.54 18.43
C GLY A 253 -23.27 3.54 18.62
N ASP A 254 -24.27 3.55 17.74
CA ASP A 254 -25.43 2.65 17.75
C ASP A 254 -25.46 1.67 16.56
N GLY A 255 -24.34 1.60 15.83
CA GLY A 255 -24.19 0.79 14.61
C GLY A 255 -24.68 1.51 13.36
N THR A 256 -24.97 2.81 13.43
CA THR A 256 -25.34 3.65 12.28
C THR A 256 -24.30 4.75 12.06
N PHE A 257 -24.32 5.32 10.84
CA PHE A 257 -23.44 6.41 10.45
C PHE A 257 -24.24 7.62 9.95
N THR A 258 -23.69 8.80 10.16
CA THR A 258 -24.22 10.06 9.63
C THR A 258 -23.23 10.63 8.58
N ASP A 259 -23.71 10.94 7.38
CA ASP A 259 -22.91 11.61 6.34
C ASP A 259 -22.61 13.05 6.79
N VAL A 260 -21.35 13.33 7.11
CA VAL A 260 -20.81 14.63 7.54
C VAL A 260 -19.87 15.24 6.50
N SER A 261 -19.91 14.73 5.27
CA SER A 261 -18.98 15.14 4.21
C SER A 261 -19.05 16.64 3.89
N LYS A 262 -20.24 17.23 4.01
CA LYS A 262 -20.45 18.67 3.76
C LYS A 262 -19.94 19.51 4.93
N GLU A 263 -20.30 19.13 6.13
CA GLU A 263 -19.94 19.82 7.38
C GLU A 263 -18.43 19.79 7.59
N SER A 264 -17.78 18.67 7.30
CA SER A 264 -16.32 18.48 7.40
C SER A 264 -15.52 19.19 6.30
N GLY A 265 -16.18 19.69 5.25
CA GLY A 265 -15.51 20.29 4.08
C GLY A 265 -15.10 19.31 2.98
N ILE A 266 -15.11 18.00 3.25
CA ILE A 266 -14.64 16.93 2.35
C ILE A 266 -15.46 16.86 1.06
N ALA A 267 -16.79 17.10 1.12
CA ALA A 267 -17.63 17.10 -0.08
C ALA A 267 -17.27 18.16 -1.13
N SER A 268 -16.43 19.14 -0.80
CA SER A 268 -15.96 20.14 -1.75
C SER A 268 -14.79 19.68 -2.62
N LEU A 269 -14.06 18.66 -2.20
CA LEU A 269 -12.89 18.13 -2.88
C LEU A 269 -13.31 17.35 -4.13
N ARG A 270 -12.57 17.55 -5.23
CA ARG A 270 -12.82 16.89 -6.51
C ARG A 270 -11.52 16.34 -7.07
N GLY A 271 -11.34 15.04 -7.03
CA GLY A 271 -10.14 14.37 -7.52
C GLY A 271 -10.42 12.92 -7.85
N TYR A 272 -9.50 12.30 -8.56
CA TYR A 272 -9.56 10.87 -8.88
C TYR A 272 -8.87 10.07 -7.77
N GLY A 273 -9.52 10.01 -6.59
CA GLY A 273 -8.91 9.38 -5.42
C GLY A 273 -8.82 7.87 -5.54
N PHE A 274 -7.68 7.32 -5.11
CA PHE A 274 -7.47 5.90 -4.88
C PHE A 274 -7.27 5.62 -3.38
N THR A 275 -6.14 5.05 -2.98
CA THR A 275 -5.88 4.64 -1.60
C THR A 275 -5.97 5.83 -0.64
N ALA A 276 -6.67 5.63 0.46
CA ALA A 276 -6.79 6.58 1.55
C ALA A 276 -6.21 5.98 2.83
N VAL A 277 -5.35 6.72 3.50
CA VAL A 277 -4.71 6.29 4.75
C VAL A 277 -4.94 7.33 5.83
N GLY A 278 -5.45 6.90 6.98
CA GLY A 278 -5.62 7.74 8.17
C GLY A 278 -4.43 7.58 9.11
N PHE A 279 -3.72 8.65 9.42
CA PHE A 279 -2.62 8.69 10.38
C PHE A 279 -2.39 10.14 10.84
N ASP A 280 -1.65 10.34 11.92
CA ASP A 280 -1.27 11.64 12.45
C ASP A 280 -0.03 12.15 11.70
N ALA A 281 -0.24 13.00 10.69
CA ALA A 281 0.81 13.41 9.75
C ALA A 281 1.69 14.54 10.32
N ASP A 282 1.15 15.43 11.15
CA ASP A 282 1.86 16.56 11.75
C ASP A 282 2.17 16.39 13.24
N GLU A 283 1.91 15.18 13.77
CA GLU A 283 2.21 14.74 15.14
C GLU A 283 1.55 15.61 16.24
N ASP A 284 0.38 16.17 15.91
CA ASP A 284 -0.41 16.94 16.88
C ASP A 284 -1.35 16.06 17.71
N GLY A 285 -1.35 14.76 17.41
CA GLY A 285 -2.10 13.70 18.06
C GLY A 285 -3.52 13.52 17.51
N TRP A 286 -3.94 14.23 16.46
CA TRP A 286 -5.20 14.02 15.76
C TRP A 286 -4.97 13.29 14.46
N GLN A 287 -5.95 12.49 14.05
CA GLN A 287 -5.82 11.74 12.81
C GLN A 287 -6.14 12.63 11.60
N ASP A 288 -5.22 12.64 10.66
CA ASP A 288 -5.33 13.23 9.32
C ASP A 288 -5.65 12.15 8.30
N ILE A 289 -5.92 12.56 7.05
CA ILE A 289 -6.20 11.63 5.96
C ILE A 289 -5.37 12.02 4.74
N PHE A 290 -4.51 11.10 4.29
CA PHE A 290 -3.83 11.22 3.02
C PHE A 290 -4.58 10.42 1.95
N VAL A 291 -4.78 11.01 0.76
CA VAL A 291 -5.43 10.36 -0.39
C VAL A 291 -4.52 10.43 -1.61
N ALA A 292 -4.05 9.30 -2.09
CA ALA A 292 -3.38 9.22 -3.37
C ALA A 292 -4.40 9.42 -4.50
N CYS A 293 -4.13 10.36 -5.40
CA CYS A 293 -5.02 10.67 -6.52
C CYS A 293 -4.34 10.37 -7.85
N ASP A 294 -5.09 9.72 -8.76
CA ASP A 294 -4.64 9.46 -10.13
C ASP A 294 -4.83 10.72 -10.98
N SER A 295 -3.75 11.21 -11.59
CA SER A 295 -3.79 12.32 -12.55
C SER A 295 -4.43 13.64 -12.03
N THR A 296 -4.60 13.75 -10.72
CA THR A 296 -4.92 15.00 -9.99
C THR A 296 -3.98 15.12 -8.80
N PRO A 297 -3.76 16.31 -8.23
CA PRO A 297 -2.98 16.45 -7.01
C PRO A 297 -3.51 15.53 -5.90
N SER A 298 -2.63 14.86 -5.16
CA SER A 298 -3.00 14.10 -3.96
C SER A 298 -3.49 15.04 -2.86
N TYR A 299 -4.30 14.53 -1.92
CA TYR A 299 -4.78 15.32 -0.78
C TYR A 299 -4.07 14.94 0.51
N LEU A 300 -3.80 15.95 1.33
CA LEU A 300 -3.49 15.81 2.74
C LEU A 300 -4.51 16.64 3.52
N LEU A 301 -5.45 15.96 4.14
CA LEU A 301 -6.57 16.53 4.88
C LEU A 301 -6.15 16.60 6.35
N LEU A 302 -5.65 17.75 6.77
CA LEU A 302 -5.26 17.99 8.16
C LEU A 302 -6.49 18.31 9.00
N ASN A 303 -6.58 17.67 10.15
CA ASN A 303 -7.68 17.82 11.11
C ASN A 303 -7.64 19.20 11.78
N ASN A 304 -8.76 19.88 11.85
CA ASN A 304 -8.87 21.18 12.55
C ASN A 304 -9.30 21.07 14.00
N HIS A 305 -9.47 19.86 14.54
CA HIS A 305 -9.91 19.55 15.91
C HIS A 305 -11.35 19.99 16.24
N ASP A 306 -12.13 20.35 15.25
CA ASP A 306 -13.52 20.83 15.39
C ASP A 306 -14.52 20.05 14.51
N GLY A 307 -14.06 18.91 13.96
CA GLY A 307 -14.84 18.06 13.05
C GLY A 307 -14.71 18.45 11.58
N THR A 308 -13.87 19.43 11.27
CA THR A 308 -13.57 19.86 9.88
C THR A 308 -12.12 19.54 9.49
N PHE A 309 -11.85 19.58 8.19
CA PHE A 309 -10.53 19.36 7.64
C PHE A 309 -10.11 20.52 6.75
N ARG A 310 -8.80 20.81 6.71
CA ARG A 310 -8.16 21.68 5.73
C ARG A 310 -7.30 20.86 4.79
N GLU A 311 -7.43 21.10 3.49
CA GLU A 311 -6.60 20.47 2.46
C GLU A 311 -5.32 21.28 2.29
N GLU A 312 -4.16 20.69 2.62
CA GLU A 312 -2.87 21.39 2.60
C GLU A 312 -1.76 20.63 1.84
N ALA A 313 -2.06 19.59 1.06
CA ALA A 313 -1.05 18.76 0.41
C ALA A 313 -0.04 19.56 -0.43
N LEU A 314 -0.50 20.62 -1.12
CA LEU A 314 0.38 21.48 -1.91
C LEU A 314 1.34 22.29 -1.02
N LEU A 315 0.84 22.84 0.06
CA LEU A 315 1.63 23.62 1.02
C LEU A 315 2.61 22.73 1.79
N ARG A 316 2.22 21.49 2.03
CA ARG A 316 2.99 20.49 2.77
C ARG A 316 3.96 19.67 1.91
N GLY A 317 4.01 19.91 0.58
CA GLY A 317 5.00 19.30 -0.31
C GLY A 317 4.67 17.89 -0.81
N VAL A 318 3.43 17.36 -0.59
CA VAL A 318 3.06 15.96 -0.89
C VAL A 318 2.02 15.83 -2.02
N ALA A 319 1.52 16.95 -2.55
CA ALA A 319 0.53 16.95 -3.64
C ALA A 319 1.11 16.56 -5.00
N LEU A 320 2.34 16.99 -5.28
CA LEU A 320 3.02 16.92 -6.57
C LEU A 320 4.39 16.26 -6.41
N SER A 321 5.07 15.99 -7.54
CA SER A 321 6.50 15.65 -7.53
C SER A 321 7.36 16.89 -7.28
N SER A 322 8.64 16.69 -6.95
CA SER A 322 9.61 17.77 -6.69
C SER A 322 9.80 18.75 -7.87
N ASP A 323 9.50 18.31 -9.10
CA ASP A 323 9.51 19.15 -10.31
C ASP A 323 8.16 19.77 -10.64
N GLY A 324 7.18 19.68 -9.71
CA GLY A 324 5.86 20.33 -9.79
C GLY A 324 4.85 19.64 -10.71
N HIS A 325 5.07 18.38 -11.10
CA HIS A 325 4.13 17.65 -11.93
C HIS A 325 3.09 16.89 -11.10
N VAL A 326 1.87 16.84 -11.63
CA VAL A 326 0.83 15.94 -11.14
C VAL A 326 1.20 14.52 -11.54
N LEU A 327 1.15 13.60 -10.59
CA LEU A 327 1.43 12.18 -10.80
C LEU A 327 0.14 11.36 -10.72
N ALA A 328 0.15 10.18 -11.33
CA ALA A 328 -0.94 9.22 -11.21
C ALA A 328 -0.73 8.37 -9.95
N GLY A 329 -1.14 8.87 -8.78
CA GLY A 329 -0.98 8.18 -7.49
C GLY A 329 -1.95 7.03 -7.32
N MET A 330 -1.44 5.87 -6.81
CA MET A 330 -2.21 4.64 -6.65
C MET A 330 -2.10 4.05 -5.24
N GLY A 331 -1.05 3.28 -4.96
CA GLY A 331 -0.80 2.70 -3.66
C GLY A 331 -0.06 3.64 -2.72
N VAL A 332 -0.27 3.46 -1.42
CA VAL A 332 0.34 4.25 -0.35
C VAL A 332 0.91 3.34 0.73
N GLY A 333 2.17 3.53 1.08
CA GLY A 333 2.77 3.02 2.31
C GLY A 333 3.06 4.16 3.27
N VAL A 334 2.86 3.95 4.56
CA VAL A 334 3.24 4.89 5.62
C VAL A 334 4.18 4.18 6.57
N GLY A 335 5.32 4.78 6.90
CA GLY A 335 6.32 4.23 7.80
C GLY A 335 7.57 5.11 7.87
N ASP A 336 8.46 4.82 8.77
CA ASP A 336 9.69 5.57 9.05
C ASP A 336 10.86 4.89 8.31
N TYR A 337 11.24 5.41 7.12
CA TYR A 337 12.22 4.75 6.26
C TYR A 337 13.68 5.02 6.69
N ASP A 338 13.96 6.14 7.35
CA ASP A 338 15.31 6.57 7.71
C ASP A 338 15.59 6.56 9.23
N LEU A 339 14.62 6.07 10.00
CA LEU A 339 14.70 5.86 11.46
C LEU A 339 14.88 7.16 12.25
N ASP A 340 14.27 8.24 11.79
CA ASP A 340 14.24 9.51 12.52
C ASP A 340 13.08 9.62 13.52
N GLY A 341 12.13 8.66 13.47
CA GLY A 341 10.99 8.55 14.35
C GLY A 341 9.73 9.23 13.80
N HIS A 342 9.76 9.74 12.58
CA HIS A 342 8.61 10.36 11.89
C HIS A 342 8.04 9.42 10.82
N LEU A 343 6.74 9.60 10.51
CA LEU A 343 6.06 8.75 9.52
C LEU A 343 6.13 9.39 8.13
N ASP A 344 6.80 8.71 7.22
CA ASP A 344 6.96 9.10 5.82
C ASP A 344 5.87 8.50 4.94
N ILE A 345 5.75 9.03 3.71
CA ILE A 345 4.80 8.55 2.71
C ILE A 345 5.54 7.98 1.51
N LEU A 346 5.25 6.71 1.19
CA LEU A 346 5.61 6.06 -0.05
C LEU A 346 4.39 5.99 -0.96
N LYS A 347 4.51 6.39 -2.24
CA LYS A 347 3.39 6.44 -3.18
C LYS A 347 3.78 5.88 -4.54
N THR A 348 3.01 4.93 -5.06
CA THR A 348 3.23 4.36 -6.40
C THR A 348 2.55 5.16 -7.49
N HIS A 349 3.07 5.04 -8.73
CA HIS A 349 2.66 5.85 -9.85
C HIS A 349 2.59 5.08 -11.18
N PHE A 350 2.14 5.76 -12.21
CA PHE A 350 2.04 5.25 -13.58
C PHE A 350 3.41 5.05 -14.24
N GLN A 351 3.43 4.36 -15.39
CA GLN A 351 4.63 4.16 -16.20
C GLN A 351 5.30 5.50 -16.56
N ASN A 352 6.62 5.53 -16.58
CA ASN A 352 7.50 6.69 -16.71
C ASN A 352 7.51 7.65 -15.49
N GLN A 353 6.80 7.31 -14.44
CA GLN A 353 6.84 7.98 -13.13
C GLN A 353 7.47 7.04 -12.11
N ALA A 354 8.37 7.52 -11.28
CA ALA A 354 8.98 6.72 -10.22
C ALA A 354 8.03 6.53 -9.04
N THR A 355 8.21 5.49 -8.25
CA THR A 355 7.61 5.38 -6.92
C THR A 355 8.14 6.51 -6.05
N GLY A 356 7.25 7.39 -5.58
CA GLY A 356 7.60 8.60 -4.83
C GLY A 356 7.79 8.30 -3.35
N LEU A 357 8.85 8.85 -2.76
CA LEU A 357 9.12 8.83 -1.32
C LEU A 357 9.15 10.26 -0.81
N TYR A 358 8.32 10.55 0.18
CA TYR A 358 8.15 11.87 0.78
C TYR A 358 8.53 11.79 2.26
N HIS A 359 9.68 12.40 2.60
CA HIS A 359 10.22 12.47 3.96
C HIS A 359 9.48 13.52 4.78
N ASN A 360 9.02 13.16 5.97
CA ASN A 360 8.32 14.01 6.91
C ASN A 360 9.27 14.60 7.96
N ASN A 361 9.23 15.90 8.19
CA ASN A 361 10.05 16.55 9.22
C ASN A 361 9.42 16.52 10.63
N GLY A 362 8.39 15.71 10.84
CA GLY A 362 7.66 15.62 12.11
C GLY A 362 6.69 16.78 12.39
N LYS A 363 6.39 17.61 11.38
CA LYS A 363 5.42 18.73 11.44
C LYS A 363 4.43 18.71 10.28
N GLY A 364 4.31 17.54 9.61
CA GLY A 364 3.49 17.41 8.42
C GLY A 364 4.00 18.20 7.21
N GLU A 365 5.27 18.59 7.18
CA GLU A 365 5.94 19.15 6.01
C GLU A 365 6.79 18.05 5.36
N PHE A 366 6.55 17.78 4.10
CA PHE A 366 7.15 16.67 3.38
C PHE A 366 8.11 17.15 2.28
N GLU A 367 9.24 16.48 2.16
CA GLU A 367 10.20 16.65 1.08
C GLU A 367 10.17 15.44 0.14
N ASP A 368 10.03 15.64 -1.16
CA ASP A 368 10.16 14.57 -2.17
C ASP A 368 11.64 14.17 -2.29
N VAL A 369 12.01 13.08 -1.64
CA VAL A 369 13.36 12.51 -1.63
C VAL A 369 13.54 11.36 -2.63
N THR A 370 12.59 11.13 -3.53
CA THR A 370 12.58 10.03 -4.52
C THR A 370 13.91 9.88 -5.26
N ALA A 371 14.49 11.00 -5.72
CA ALA A 371 15.73 10.98 -6.49
C ALA A 371 16.96 10.72 -5.60
N SER A 372 17.06 11.37 -4.46
CA SER A 372 18.16 11.22 -3.49
C SER A 372 18.15 9.83 -2.84
N ALA A 373 16.96 9.27 -2.61
CA ALA A 373 16.78 7.91 -2.11
C ALA A 373 17.09 6.80 -3.15
N GLY A 374 17.36 7.15 -4.43
CA GLY A 374 17.70 6.17 -5.47
C GLY A 374 16.52 5.52 -6.18
N LEU A 375 15.28 5.85 -5.83
CA LEU A 375 14.07 5.25 -6.40
C LEU A 375 13.74 5.76 -7.82
N ALA A 376 14.28 6.90 -8.23
CA ALA A 376 14.04 7.50 -9.54
C ALA A 376 14.57 6.68 -10.73
N SER A 377 15.36 5.65 -10.49
CA SER A 377 15.88 4.73 -11.52
C SER A 377 14.80 3.80 -12.09
N GLU A 378 13.77 3.45 -11.30
CA GLU A 378 12.71 2.55 -11.72
C GLU A 378 11.46 3.31 -12.19
N ARG A 379 11.14 3.21 -13.48
CA ARG A 379 10.00 3.86 -14.14
C ARG A 379 9.40 2.99 -15.26
N ARG A 380 9.83 1.72 -15.33
CA ARG A 380 9.50 0.82 -16.45
C ARG A 380 8.03 0.41 -16.48
N PHE A 381 7.43 0.26 -15.30
CA PHE A 381 6.13 -0.38 -15.14
C PHE A 381 5.11 0.55 -14.46
N ILE A 382 3.83 0.23 -14.64
CA ILE A 382 2.77 0.82 -13.82
C ILE A 382 2.80 0.12 -12.47
N SER A 383 2.95 0.90 -11.40
CA SER A 383 3.13 0.43 -10.03
C SER A 383 1.84 0.60 -9.24
N TRP A 384 1.48 -0.41 -8.41
CA TRP A 384 0.22 -0.47 -7.68
C TRP A 384 0.45 -0.59 -6.17
N GLY A 385 0.28 -1.80 -5.62
CA GLY A 385 0.52 -2.04 -4.21
C GLY A 385 1.98 -1.86 -3.81
N THR A 386 2.21 -1.39 -2.58
CA THR A 386 3.55 -1.13 -2.03
C THR A 386 3.50 -1.06 -0.51
N GLY A 387 4.65 -1.12 0.14
CA GLY A 387 4.81 -0.91 1.57
C GLY A 387 6.25 -0.61 1.96
N LEU A 388 6.42 0.05 3.10
CA LEU A 388 7.67 0.19 3.83
C LEU A 388 7.72 -0.95 4.86
N VAL A 389 8.51 -2.00 4.63
CA VAL A 389 8.47 -3.28 5.32
C VAL A 389 9.88 -3.81 5.54
N ASP A 390 10.27 -4.06 6.76
CA ASP A 390 11.57 -4.64 7.09
C ASP A 390 11.55 -6.16 6.86
N PHE A 391 12.00 -6.59 5.68
CA PHE A 391 11.93 -7.99 5.28
C PHE A 391 13.02 -8.86 5.89
N ASP A 392 14.22 -8.33 6.16
CA ASP A 392 15.34 -9.10 6.71
C ASP A 392 15.59 -8.81 8.20
N ASN A 393 14.64 -8.13 8.86
CA ASN A 393 14.67 -7.80 10.29
C ASN A 393 15.91 -7.00 10.72
N ASP A 394 16.60 -6.28 9.79
CA ASP A 394 17.81 -5.52 10.11
C ASP A 394 17.52 -4.14 10.75
N GLY A 395 16.24 -3.80 10.86
CA GLY A 395 15.72 -2.59 11.46
C GLY A 395 15.60 -1.43 10.48
N HIS A 396 15.73 -1.66 9.18
CA HIS A 396 15.58 -0.64 8.13
C HIS A 396 14.47 -1.06 7.16
N PRO A 397 13.30 -0.38 7.14
CA PRO A 397 12.22 -0.75 6.25
C PRO A 397 12.61 -0.70 4.77
N ASP A 398 12.40 -1.80 4.08
CA ASP A 398 12.58 -2.00 2.64
C ASP A 398 11.32 -1.61 1.88
N ILE A 399 11.37 -1.69 0.55
CA ILE A 399 10.21 -1.42 -0.31
C ILE A 399 9.94 -2.62 -1.22
N LEU A 400 8.68 -3.09 -1.25
CA LEU A 400 8.18 -3.95 -2.31
C LEU A 400 7.13 -3.20 -3.12
N VAL A 401 7.21 -3.31 -4.45
CA VAL A 401 6.27 -2.72 -5.40
C VAL A 401 5.72 -3.81 -6.31
N VAL A 402 4.40 -3.92 -6.40
CA VAL A 402 3.75 -4.80 -7.37
C VAL A 402 3.35 -4.01 -8.60
N THR A 403 3.44 -4.64 -9.78
CA THR A 403 3.31 -3.96 -11.07
C THR A 403 2.34 -4.67 -12.00
N GLY A 404 1.74 -3.94 -12.95
CA GLY A 404 0.84 -4.51 -13.95
C GLY A 404 0.20 -3.47 -14.86
N THR A 405 0.05 -3.78 -16.16
CA THR A 405 -0.49 -2.85 -17.15
C THR A 405 -2.01 -2.62 -17.01
N VAL A 406 -2.46 -1.45 -17.43
CA VAL A 406 -3.89 -1.13 -17.68
C VAL A 406 -4.26 -1.22 -19.15
N TYR A 407 -3.28 -1.38 -20.03
CA TYR A 407 -3.44 -1.41 -21.48
C TYR A 407 -2.86 -2.69 -22.09
N PRO A 408 -3.48 -3.86 -21.86
CA PRO A 408 -2.96 -5.14 -22.38
C PRO A 408 -2.91 -5.20 -23.90
N GLU A 409 -3.71 -4.41 -24.60
CA GLU A 409 -3.73 -4.29 -26.05
C GLU A 409 -2.41 -3.76 -26.64
N LEU A 410 -1.64 -3.00 -25.88
CA LEU A 410 -0.35 -2.44 -26.32
C LEU A 410 0.77 -3.47 -26.42
N GLU A 411 0.65 -4.62 -25.77
CA GLU A 411 1.65 -5.69 -25.83
C GLU A 411 1.92 -6.13 -27.27
N LYS A 412 0.85 -6.19 -28.10
CA LYS A 412 0.97 -6.55 -29.53
C LYS A 412 1.79 -5.54 -30.33
N LEU A 413 1.84 -4.29 -29.89
CA LEU A 413 2.62 -3.25 -30.55
C LEU A 413 4.11 -3.36 -30.20
N ASN A 414 4.43 -3.50 -28.94
CA ASN A 414 5.79 -3.62 -28.44
C ASN A 414 5.81 -4.30 -27.05
N PRO A 415 5.97 -5.63 -26.99
CA PRO A 415 5.95 -6.37 -25.73
C PRO A 415 7.10 -5.99 -24.77
N ALA A 416 8.21 -5.50 -25.30
CA ALA A 416 9.33 -5.06 -24.46
C ALA A 416 9.06 -3.72 -23.76
N LYS A 417 8.28 -2.83 -24.40
CA LYS A 417 7.89 -1.52 -23.83
C LYS A 417 6.60 -1.62 -23.01
N PHE A 418 5.69 -2.47 -23.41
CA PHE A 418 4.35 -2.60 -22.84
C PHE A 418 4.01 -4.07 -22.55
N PRO A 419 4.71 -4.72 -21.61
CA PRO A 419 4.38 -6.10 -21.27
C PRO A 419 2.99 -6.16 -20.62
N ALA A 420 2.17 -7.14 -20.99
CA ALA A 420 0.87 -7.37 -20.37
C ALA A 420 1.01 -7.79 -18.90
N ARG A 421 2.10 -8.46 -18.59
CA ARG A 421 2.50 -8.90 -17.26
C ARG A 421 3.92 -8.42 -16.95
N SER A 422 4.18 -8.07 -15.71
CA SER A 422 5.47 -7.52 -15.28
C SER A 422 5.91 -8.10 -13.93
N PRO A 423 7.22 -8.07 -13.61
CA PRO A 423 7.73 -8.58 -12.35
C PRO A 423 7.37 -7.65 -11.18
N ARG A 424 7.51 -8.12 -9.97
CA ARG A 424 7.55 -7.30 -8.75
C ARG A 424 8.93 -6.68 -8.63
N ILE A 425 9.04 -5.63 -7.83
CA ILE A 425 10.29 -4.92 -7.59
C ILE A 425 10.52 -4.84 -6.10
N VAL A 426 11.73 -5.17 -5.66
CA VAL A 426 12.15 -5.05 -4.27
C VAL A 426 13.33 -4.09 -4.21
N PHE A 427 13.25 -3.13 -3.31
CA PHE A 427 14.36 -2.24 -2.99
C PHE A 427 14.77 -2.47 -1.54
N ARG A 428 16.03 -2.83 -1.35
CA ARG A 428 16.64 -2.94 -0.02
C ARG A 428 17.06 -1.57 0.48
N ASN A 429 16.67 -1.23 1.70
CA ASN A 429 17.16 -0.06 2.41
C ASN A 429 18.65 -0.25 2.79
N GLN A 430 19.47 0.74 2.49
CA GLN A 430 20.92 0.68 2.78
C GLN A 430 21.30 1.25 4.15
N GLY A 431 20.31 1.66 4.97
CA GLY A 431 20.51 2.25 6.29
C GLY A 431 21.15 3.64 6.28
N ASN A 432 21.12 4.32 5.16
CA ASN A 432 21.71 5.64 4.96
C ASN A 432 20.78 6.60 4.20
N GLY A 433 19.48 6.31 4.21
CA GLY A 433 18.45 7.06 3.47
C GLY A 433 18.37 6.73 1.98
N THR A 434 19.08 5.68 1.49
CA THR A 434 19.03 5.26 0.09
C THR A 434 18.61 3.80 -0.05
N PHE A 435 18.06 3.47 -1.22
CA PHE A 435 17.58 2.14 -1.57
C PHE A 435 18.34 1.56 -2.77
N LEU A 436 18.50 0.25 -2.78
CA LEU A 436 19.09 -0.52 -3.87
C LEU A 436 18.06 -1.49 -4.44
N GLU A 437 17.77 -1.39 -5.75
CA GLU A 437 16.93 -2.39 -6.44
C GLU A 437 17.63 -3.75 -6.39
N MET A 438 16.92 -4.77 -5.89
CA MET A 438 17.44 -6.11 -5.69
C MET A 438 17.34 -6.95 -6.96
N GLY A 439 18.30 -7.84 -7.15
CA GLY A 439 18.38 -8.77 -8.26
C GLY A 439 17.84 -10.17 -7.95
N ALA A 440 18.33 -11.19 -8.66
CA ALA A 440 17.83 -12.57 -8.59
C ALA A 440 18.02 -13.24 -7.20
N GLU A 441 18.82 -12.66 -6.35
CA GLU A 441 19.09 -13.14 -4.98
C GLU A 441 17.87 -13.15 -4.07
N VAL A 442 16.85 -12.32 -4.34
CA VAL A 442 15.61 -12.25 -3.54
C VAL A 442 14.59 -13.33 -3.89
N GLY A 443 14.93 -14.27 -4.76
CA GLY A 443 14.07 -15.40 -5.14
C GLY A 443 13.35 -15.21 -6.47
N ALA A 444 13.10 -16.34 -7.14
CA ALA A 444 12.48 -16.37 -8.47
C ALA A 444 11.06 -15.79 -8.47
N ALA A 445 10.32 -15.95 -7.36
CA ALA A 445 8.94 -15.48 -7.22
C ALA A 445 8.77 -13.96 -7.43
N ILE A 446 9.79 -13.16 -7.15
CA ILE A 446 9.78 -11.71 -7.39
C ILE A 446 9.80 -11.41 -8.89
N PHE A 447 10.48 -12.23 -9.68
CA PHE A 447 10.65 -12.01 -11.13
C PHE A 447 9.62 -12.73 -12.00
N GLU A 448 8.68 -13.47 -11.39
CA GLU A 448 7.52 -13.98 -12.11
C GLU A 448 6.64 -12.82 -12.57
N HIS A 449 6.15 -12.93 -13.82
CA HIS A 449 5.41 -11.86 -14.48
C HIS A 449 3.91 -12.05 -14.29
N HIS A 450 3.26 -11.07 -13.64
CA HIS A 450 1.83 -11.05 -13.38
C HIS A 450 1.20 -9.70 -13.70
N GLY A 451 -0.12 -9.65 -13.79
CA GLY A 451 -0.89 -8.42 -13.83
C GLY A 451 -1.29 -7.99 -12.41
N SER A 452 -0.32 -7.72 -11.54
CA SER A 452 -0.59 -7.48 -10.11
C SER A 452 -1.28 -6.15 -9.83
N ARG A 453 -1.99 -6.05 -8.68
CA ARG A 453 -2.71 -4.86 -8.22
C ARG A 453 -2.50 -4.61 -6.74
N GLY A 454 -3.47 -4.94 -5.88
CA GLY A 454 -3.31 -4.84 -4.45
C GLY A 454 -2.31 -5.84 -3.89
N CYS A 455 -1.65 -5.48 -2.80
CA CYS A 455 -0.93 -6.42 -1.95
C CYS A 455 -1.12 -6.05 -0.48
N ALA A 456 -1.00 -7.03 0.38
CA ALA A 456 -1.02 -6.88 1.82
C ALA A 456 0.21 -7.56 2.43
N PHE A 457 0.73 -6.99 3.50
CA PHE A 457 1.89 -7.48 4.24
C PHE A 457 1.43 -8.03 5.58
N GLY A 458 1.96 -9.17 5.98
CA GLY A 458 1.62 -9.82 7.24
C GLY A 458 2.40 -11.11 7.43
N ASP A 459 2.51 -11.55 8.66
CA ASP A 459 3.17 -12.81 9.04
C ASP A 459 2.07 -13.88 9.19
N PHE A 460 1.83 -14.64 8.11
CA PHE A 460 0.71 -15.58 8.07
C PHE A 460 1.02 -16.91 8.76
N ASP A 461 2.29 -17.30 8.88
CA ASP A 461 2.70 -18.54 9.53
C ASP A 461 3.33 -18.33 10.91
N ASN A 462 3.30 -17.06 11.39
CA ASN A 462 3.76 -16.63 12.70
C ASN A 462 5.23 -17.01 12.99
N ASP A 463 6.11 -17.00 11.99
CA ASP A 463 7.55 -17.28 12.16
C ASP A 463 8.39 -16.03 12.47
N GLY A 464 7.80 -14.84 12.35
CA GLY A 464 8.43 -13.54 12.64
C GLY A 464 9.01 -12.86 11.41
N ASP A 465 8.82 -13.41 10.24
CA ASP A 465 9.17 -12.77 8.96
C ASP A 465 7.88 -12.22 8.30
N LEU A 466 7.98 -11.10 7.60
CA LEU A 466 6.81 -10.52 6.95
C LEU A 466 6.65 -11.05 5.53
N ASP A 467 5.49 -11.64 5.26
CA ASP A 467 5.07 -12.21 3.99
C ASP A 467 4.25 -11.23 3.16
N VAL A 468 3.97 -11.60 1.90
CA VAL A 468 3.22 -10.73 0.99
C VAL A 468 2.12 -11.50 0.25
N LEU A 469 0.88 -11.11 0.49
CA LEU A 469 -0.27 -11.52 -0.34
C LEU A 469 -0.43 -10.54 -1.50
N ILE A 470 -0.54 -11.05 -2.73
CA ILE A 470 -0.63 -10.21 -3.94
C ILE A 470 -1.84 -10.63 -4.78
N MET A 471 -2.67 -9.66 -5.13
CA MET A 471 -3.77 -9.83 -6.07
C MET A 471 -3.29 -9.74 -7.50
N ASN A 472 -3.51 -10.79 -8.28
CA ASN A 472 -3.18 -10.86 -9.70
C ASN A 472 -4.47 -10.83 -10.55
N ARG A 473 -4.56 -9.93 -11.50
CA ARG A 473 -5.73 -9.78 -12.35
C ARG A 473 -5.89 -10.96 -13.33
N ASN A 474 -7.03 -11.64 -13.29
CA ASN A 474 -7.36 -12.82 -14.10
C ASN A 474 -6.39 -13.99 -13.90
N GLU A 475 -5.82 -14.10 -12.72
CA GLU A 475 -4.94 -15.18 -12.28
C GLU A 475 -5.25 -15.52 -10.82
N PRO A 476 -4.78 -16.67 -10.30
CA PRO A 476 -4.73 -16.88 -8.86
C PRO A 476 -3.86 -15.82 -8.17
N PRO A 477 -4.06 -15.55 -6.87
CA PRO A 477 -3.17 -14.69 -6.10
C PRO A 477 -1.79 -15.31 -5.97
N SER A 478 -0.80 -14.49 -5.60
CA SER A 478 0.48 -14.98 -5.08
C SER A 478 0.51 -14.80 -3.57
N LEU A 479 1.03 -15.78 -2.84
CA LEU A 479 1.39 -15.68 -1.44
C LEU A 479 2.89 -15.90 -1.34
N LEU A 480 3.64 -14.81 -1.23
CA LEU A 480 5.09 -14.84 -1.14
C LEU A 480 5.47 -15.03 0.32
N ARG A 481 5.85 -16.26 0.68
CA ARG A 481 6.48 -16.50 1.96
C ARG A 481 7.90 -15.93 1.91
N ASN A 482 8.24 -15.19 2.93
CA ASN A 482 9.57 -14.64 3.14
C ASN A 482 10.39 -15.60 3.99
N ASP A 483 11.56 -16.01 3.48
CA ASP A 483 12.54 -16.76 4.24
C ASP A 483 13.68 -15.78 4.61
N ALA A 484 13.54 -15.05 5.72
CA ALA A 484 14.53 -14.05 6.15
C ALA A 484 15.83 -14.72 6.66
N PRO A 485 16.98 -14.05 6.52
CA PRO A 485 18.24 -14.61 7.01
C PRO A 485 18.28 -14.66 8.54
N ALA A 486 18.72 -15.77 9.09
CA ALA A 486 18.85 -15.94 10.54
C ALA A 486 19.87 -14.97 11.15
N GLY A 487 19.60 -14.50 12.36
CA GLY A 487 20.52 -13.71 13.17
C GLY A 487 20.06 -12.32 13.55
N ASN A 488 19.09 -11.77 12.84
CA ASN A 488 18.40 -10.56 13.25
C ASN A 488 17.23 -10.88 14.18
N HIS A 489 16.87 -9.91 15.00
CA HIS A 489 15.79 -9.99 15.95
C HIS A 489 14.64 -9.08 15.55
N TRP A 490 13.45 -9.35 16.08
CA TRP A 490 12.25 -8.58 15.82
C TRP A 490 11.37 -8.47 17.08
N ILE A 491 10.42 -7.56 17.06
CA ILE A 491 9.31 -7.51 18.03
C ILE A 491 8.02 -7.19 17.28
N LYS A 492 6.95 -7.91 17.61
CA LYS A 492 5.62 -7.67 17.04
C LYS A 492 4.69 -7.17 18.12
N ILE A 493 3.88 -6.15 17.82
CA ILE A 493 3.04 -5.46 18.79
C ILE A 493 1.60 -5.41 18.29
N ARG A 494 0.69 -6.06 19.02
CA ARG A 494 -0.75 -5.88 18.89
C ARG A 494 -1.22 -4.84 19.91
N LEU A 495 -1.99 -3.86 19.46
CA LEU A 495 -2.63 -2.88 20.32
C LEU A 495 -4.12 -3.18 20.47
N GLU A 496 -4.66 -2.96 21.66
CA GLU A 496 -6.09 -3.07 21.95
C GLU A 496 -6.56 -1.82 22.70
N GLY A 497 -7.43 -1.03 22.07
CA GLY A 497 -8.05 0.14 22.70
C GLY A 497 -9.04 -0.24 23.79
N VAL A 498 -9.22 0.66 24.74
CA VAL A 498 -10.22 0.59 25.82
C VAL A 498 -11.02 1.88 25.90
N GLN A 499 -10.37 3.02 25.86
CA GLN A 499 -10.96 4.35 25.66
C GLN A 499 -10.87 4.78 24.20
N SER A 500 -9.76 4.44 23.57
CA SER A 500 -9.59 4.49 22.11
C SER A 500 -10.46 3.43 21.45
N ASN A 501 -10.68 3.55 20.13
CA ASN A 501 -11.32 2.50 19.35
C ASN A 501 -10.63 1.14 19.57
N ARG A 502 -11.40 0.06 19.56
CA ARG A 502 -10.94 -1.28 19.94
C ARG A 502 -9.78 -1.79 19.10
N SER A 503 -9.77 -1.51 17.80
CA SER A 503 -8.67 -1.87 16.88
C SER A 503 -7.43 -0.99 17.05
N ALA A 504 -7.47 0.02 17.92
CA ALA A 504 -6.40 1.00 18.15
C ALA A 504 -5.92 1.72 16.85
N ILE A 505 -6.77 1.79 15.82
CA ILE A 505 -6.48 2.50 14.58
C ILE A 505 -6.20 3.98 14.88
N GLY A 506 -5.07 4.50 14.33
CA GLY A 506 -4.55 5.82 14.60
C GLY A 506 -3.52 5.88 15.74
N SER A 507 -3.28 4.77 16.44
CA SER A 507 -2.16 4.71 17.38
C SER A 507 -0.84 4.76 16.65
N ARG A 508 0.11 5.56 17.18
CA ARG A 508 1.52 5.59 16.74
C ARG A 508 2.37 4.88 17.76
N VAL A 509 3.32 4.08 17.30
CA VAL A 509 4.26 3.35 18.16
C VAL A 509 5.69 3.73 17.78
N LEU A 510 6.48 4.11 18.77
CA LEU A 510 7.93 4.29 18.66
C LEU A 510 8.63 3.13 19.35
N VAL A 511 9.54 2.49 18.64
CA VAL A 511 10.40 1.42 19.18
C VAL A 511 11.84 1.90 19.17
N ARG A 512 12.48 1.89 20.36
CA ARG A 512 13.88 2.30 20.54
C ARG A 512 14.75 1.09 20.86
N TYR A 513 15.77 0.88 20.06
CA TYR A 513 16.69 -0.25 20.18
C TYR A 513 18.06 0.08 19.58
N GLY A 514 19.13 -0.41 20.17
CA GLY A 514 20.48 -0.30 19.61
C GLY A 514 20.94 1.13 19.26
N GLY A 515 20.34 2.17 19.86
CA GLY A 515 20.60 3.58 19.54
C GLY A 515 19.79 4.10 18.35
N LYS A 516 18.88 3.31 17.80
CA LYS A 516 17.93 3.67 16.74
C LYS A 516 16.54 3.96 17.33
N VAL A 517 15.69 4.66 16.58
CA VAL A 517 14.25 4.78 16.81
C VAL A 517 13.51 4.44 15.52
N GLN A 518 12.38 3.78 15.61
CA GLN A 518 11.52 3.49 14.47
C GLN A 518 10.07 3.78 14.82
N ALA A 519 9.35 4.46 13.93
CA ALA A 519 7.93 4.75 14.07
C ALA A 519 7.10 3.86 13.15
N GLN A 520 5.96 3.37 13.65
CA GLN A 520 4.88 2.79 12.85
C GLN A 520 3.53 3.24 13.41
N CYS A 521 2.46 3.11 12.62
CA CYS A 521 1.10 3.41 13.05
C CYS A 521 0.11 2.31 12.64
N VAL A 522 -0.94 2.15 13.44
CA VAL A 522 -2.04 1.23 13.11
C VAL A 522 -2.98 1.92 12.13
N VAL A 523 -3.10 1.37 10.93
CA VAL A 523 -3.96 1.87 9.85
C VAL A 523 -4.93 0.80 9.38
N SER A 524 -6.10 1.19 8.92
CA SER A 524 -7.13 0.26 8.45
C SER A 524 -7.05 -0.06 6.95
N GLN A 525 -6.39 0.80 6.17
CA GLN A 525 -6.08 0.58 4.76
C GLN A 525 -4.68 1.12 4.46
N SER A 526 -3.96 0.44 3.55
CA SER A 526 -2.62 0.80 3.08
C SER A 526 -2.38 0.16 1.70
N SER A 527 -1.14 0.23 1.19
CA SER A 527 -0.74 -0.38 -0.07
C SER A 527 -1.63 0.11 -1.23
N PHE A 528 -2.19 -0.76 -2.07
CA PHE A 528 -3.21 -0.37 -3.03
C PHE A 528 -4.53 -1.00 -2.63
N LEU A 529 -5.43 -0.19 -2.04
CA LEU A 529 -6.80 -0.55 -1.66
C LEU A 529 -6.88 -1.78 -0.74
N SER A 530 -5.82 -2.06 0.06
CA SER A 530 -5.62 -3.28 0.82
C SER A 530 -5.48 -2.99 2.32
N ALA A 531 -5.58 -4.01 3.16
CA ALA A 531 -5.32 -3.91 4.59
C ALA A 531 -4.23 -4.90 5.00
N ASN A 532 -3.21 -4.41 5.69
CA ASN A 532 -2.12 -5.21 6.21
C ASN A 532 -2.49 -5.87 7.54
N ASP A 533 -1.67 -6.83 7.98
CA ASP A 533 -1.69 -7.33 9.36
C ASP A 533 -1.66 -6.15 10.35
N PRO A 534 -2.64 -6.00 11.24
CA PRO A 534 -2.69 -4.88 12.19
C PRO A 534 -1.64 -4.97 13.30
N ARG A 535 -0.93 -6.10 13.40
CA ARG A 535 0.18 -6.27 14.34
C ARG A 535 1.41 -5.57 13.79
N LEU A 536 1.84 -4.48 14.43
CA LEU A 536 3.03 -3.73 14.02
C LEU A 536 4.28 -4.59 14.21
N HIS A 537 5.11 -4.66 13.18
CA HIS A 537 6.32 -5.46 13.16
C HIS A 537 7.55 -4.56 13.07
N PHE A 538 8.49 -4.73 13.98
CA PHE A 538 9.75 -3.98 14.05
C PHE A 538 10.93 -4.94 14.02
N GLY A 539 11.75 -4.89 12.97
CA GLY A 539 13.06 -5.50 12.98
C GLY A 539 13.98 -4.75 13.93
N LEU A 540 14.79 -5.47 14.67
CA LEU A 540 15.68 -4.94 15.71
C LEU A 540 17.16 -5.14 15.38
N GLY A 541 17.49 -5.79 14.24
CA GLY A 541 18.84 -6.20 13.92
C GLY A 541 19.44 -7.05 15.03
N ALA A 542 20.61 -6.70 15.52
CA ALA A 542 21.29 -7.45 16.59
C ALA A 542 20.79 -7.13 18.02
N ALA A 543 19.81 -6.22 18.19
CA ALA A 543 19.34 -5.85 19.51
C ALA A 543 18.38 -6.91 20.07
N SER A 544 18.66 -7.43 21.27
CA SER A 544 17.85 -8.45 21.94
C SER A 544 16.74 -7.88 22.84
N THR A 545 16.67 -6.55 22.97
CA THR A 545 15.65 -5.83 23.74
C THR A 545 15.31 -4.51 23.07
N ALA A 546 14.09 -4.05 23.32
CA ALA A 546 13.61 -2.75 22.86
C ALA A 546 12.80 -2.03 23.92
N ASP A 547 12.75 -0.70 23.85
CA ASP A 547 11.80 0.13 24.58
C ASP A 547 10.70 0.56 23.63
N VAL A 548 9.44 0.57 24.10
CA VAL A 548 8.24 0.84 23.30
C VAL A 548 7.47 2.00 23.91
N GLU A 549 7.14 2.99 23.10
CA GLU A 549 6.23 4.09 23.42
C GLU A 549 5.00 3.98 22.53
N VAL A 550 3.81 3.99 23.13
CA VAL A 550 2.51 3.94 22.44
C VAL A 550 1.80 5.25 22.63
N TYR A 551 1.49 5.92 21.53
CA TYR A 551 0.66 7.12 21.48
C TYR A 551 -0.73 6.71 21.02
N TRP A 552 -1.69 6.70 21.91
CA TRP A 552 -3.07 6.30 21.67
C TRP A 552 -3.88 7.41 20.99
N PRO A 553 -4.91 7.09 20.18
CA PRO A 553 -5.77 8.09 19.54
C PRO A 553 -6.41 9.09 20.51
N THR A 554 -6.63 8.69 21.74
CA THR A 554 -7.10 9.58 22.84
C THR A 554 -6.09 10.65 23.23
N GLY A 555 -4.87 10.63 22.71
CA GLY A 555 -3.75 11.51 23.10
C GLY A 555 -2.98 11.04 24.33
N LYS A 556 -3.32 9.89 24.90
CA LYS A 556 -2.57 9.28 26.01
C LYS A 556 -1.30 8.63 25.48
N MET A 557 -0.21 8.71 26.26
CA MET A 557 1.05 8.02 25.98
C MET A 557 1.37 7.01 27.06
N GLU A 558 1.84 5.83 26.67
CA GLU A 558 2.31 4.75 27.55
C GLU A 558 3.68 4.27 27.10
N SER A 559 4.56 3.89 28.05
CA SER A 559 5.90 3.42 27.75
C SER A 559 6.23 2.12 28.47
N TYR A 560 7.01 1.27 27.80
CA TYR A 560 7.40 -0.05 28.26
C TYR A 560 8.87 -0.25 27.95
N SER A 561 9.68 -0.57 28.94
CA SER A 561 11.13 -0.68 28.79
C SER A 561 11.62 -2.10 28.86
N HIS A 562 12.74 -2.38 28.15
CA HIS A 562 13.48 -3.64 28.16
C HIS A 562 12.63 -4.85 27.76
N LEU A 563 11.75 -4.70 26.77
CA LEU A 563 11.00 -5.81 26.21
C LEU A 563 11.93 -6.73 25.42
N ALA A 564 11.83 -8.03 25.67
CA ALA A 564 12.64 -9.01 24.95
C ALA A 564 12.25 -9.06 23.47
N ALA A 565 13.23 -9.31 22.60
CA ALA A 565 13.01 -9.55 21.18
C ALA A 565 12.38 -10.94 20.91
N ASN A 566 12.00 -11.18 19.65
CA ASN A 566 11.46 -12.42 19.10
C ASN A 566 10.16 -12.86 19.79
N GLN A 567 9.24 -11.93 19.96
CA GLN A 567 7.92 -12.21 20.54
C GLN A 567 6.84 -11.28 20.00
N LEU A 568 5.60 -11.76 20.00
CA LEU A 568 4.41 -10.95 19.89
C LEU A 568 3.96 -10.54 21.30
N ILE A 569 3.78 -9.24 21.52
CA ILE A 569 3.16 -8.72 22.71
C ILE A 569 1.82 -8.06 22.38
N THR A 570 0.85 -8.20 23.28
CA THR A 570 -0.39 -7.42 23.22
C THR A 570 -0.36 -6.36 24.30
N ILE A 571 -0.50 -5.11 23.90
CA ILE A 571 -0.62 -3.96 24.80
C ILE A 571 -2.07 -3.51 24.79
N ARG A 572 -2.71 -3.56 25.95
CA ARG A 572 -4.08 -3.05 26.13
C ARG A 572 -4.03 -1.71 26.81
N GLU A 573 -4.70 -0.71 26.23
CA GLU A 573 -4.73 0.66 26.72
C GLU A 573 -5.09 0.72 28.20
N SER A 574 -4.29 1.44 29.01
CA SER A 574 -4.43 1.61 30.46
C SER A 574 -4.28 0.32 31.30
N GLN A 575 -4.07 -0.83 30.70
CA GLN A 575 -3.94 -2.12 31.39
C GLN A 575 -2.54 -2.73 31.24
N GLY A 576 -1.73 -2.21 30.33
CA GLY A 576 -0.37 -2.66 30.08
C GLY A 576 -0.29 -3.93 29.22
N ILE A 577 0.84 -4.63 29.31
CA ILE A 577 1.09 -5.83 28.53
C ILE A 577 0.20 -6.97 29.03
N VAL A 578 -0.71 -7.41 28.18
CA VAL A 578 -1.50 -8.62 28.39
C VAL A 578 -0.69 -9.79 27.83
N LYS A 579 -0.57 -10.91 28.57
CA LYS A 579 0.26 -12.04 28.18
C LYS A 579 0.08 -12.38 26.71
N GLY A 580 1.13 -12.14 25.92
CA GLY A 580 1.27 -12.66 24.57
C GLY A 580 1.31 -14.18 24.59
N ARG A 581 0.80 -14.83 23.55
CA ARG A 581 1.09 -16.26 23.32
C ARG A 581 2.52 -16.34 22.77
N PRO A 582 3.40 -17.20 23.32
CA PRO A 582 4.69 -17.43 22.69
C PRO A 582 4.45 -18.03 21.29
N PHE A 583 5.22 -17.53 20.30
CA PHE A 583 5.34 -18.20 19.00
C PHE A 583 6.01 -19.58 19.19
N HIS A 584 5.50 -20.60 18.54
CA HIS A 584 6.05 -21.95 18.52
C HIS A 584 6.67 -22.26 17.17
#